data_af33ad9e23f0a360ef8040e0c3f1adc4
#
_entry.id   af33ad9e23f0a360ef8040e0c3f1adc4
#
_cell.length_a   1.000
_cell.length_b   1.000
_cell.length_c   1.000
_cell.angle_alpha   90.00
_cell.angle_beta   90.00
_cell.angle_gamma   90.00
#
_symmetry.space_group_name_H-M   'P 1'
#
loop_
_entity.id
_entity.type
_entity.pdbx_description
1 polymer ?
#
loop_
_entity_poly.entity_id
_entity_poly.type
_entity_poly.pdbx_seq_one_letter_code
_entity_poly.pdbx_strand_id
1 'polypeptide(L)'
;GGTGKYIGGGFGGARVDTLLVAMPISWEGTLAQYAGRLHRNYEGKQEVRIYDYVDIHVPTLERMYHKRLKGYAELGYQVKFGAADQSISVIYDGHSSMLPFEQDLDDAACSVVIVSPYLQKGRFLKLLPTLQKAVASGVKIAVHTRTADSRELSNQESVCEAIKMLEQTGIVVHTHKELNQRYAVVDESVVWYGGVDFLAFGRKDADVLRFKNPDIAGELLSLSGHAGSEQFVMEDVY
;
A
#
# COMPACT_ATOMS: atom_id res chain seq x y z
N GLY A 1 -17.60 -2.49 28.10
CA GLY A 1 -17.91 -1.57 26.99
C GLY A 1 -18.62 -0.33 27.48
N GLY A 2 -18.22 0.83 27.01
CA GLY A 2 -18.86 2.12 27.32
C GLY A 2 -19.20 2.88 26.05
N THR A 3 -20.28 3.65 26.06
CA THR A 3 -20.60 4.57 24.96
C THR A 3 -19.75 5.83 25.06
N GLY A 4 -19.56 6.58 23.94
CA GLY A 4 -18.73 7.78 23.89
C GLY A 4 -19.03 8.82 24.97
N LYS A 5 -20.28 8.94 25.43
CA LYS A 5 -20.70 9.83 26.51
C LYS A 5 -20.14 9.38 27.88
N TYR A 6 -20.02 8.09 28.14
CA TYR A 6 -19.45 7.53 29.36
C TYR A 6 -17.92 7.56 29.36
N ILE A 7 -17.30 7.33 28.22
CA ILE A 7 -15.84 7.35 28.07
C ILE A 7 -15.33 8.79 28.14
N GLY A 8 -16.10 9.76 27.63
CA GLY A 8 -15.78 11.21 27.68
C GLY A 8 -15.84 11.83 29.06
N GLY A 9 -16.75 11.37 29.94
CA GLY A 9 -17.16 12.03 31.19
C GLY A 9 -16.70 11.41 32.51
N GLY A 10 -15.66 10.54 32.55
CA GLY A 10 -15.23 10.01 33.87
C GLY A 10 -14.76 8.57 33.93
N PHE A 11 -14.69 7.87 32.80
CA PHE A 11 -14.16 6.52 32.79
C PHE A 11 -12.63 6.55 32.98
N GLY A 12 -12.21 6.41 34.24
CA GLY A 12 -10.80 6.50 34.67
C GLY A 12 -10.04 5.19 34.60
N GLY A 13 -10.38 4.31 33.65
CA GLY A 13 -9.74 2.99 33.56
C GLY A 13 -8.31 3.04 33.04
N ALA A 14 -7.32 3.19 33.91
CA ALA A 14 -5.91 3.02 33.54
C ALA A 14 -5.60 1.61 32.99
N ARG A 15 -6.47 0.64 33.23
CA ARG A 15 -6.36 -0.76 32.77
C ARG A 15 -6.76 -0.96 31.32
N VAL A 16 -7.37 0.05 30.65
CA VAL A 16 -7.80 -0.08 29.24
C VAL A 16 -6.59 0.08 28.35
N ASP A 17 -6.31 -0.89 27.52
CA ASP A 17 -5.23 -0.96 26.55
C ASP A 17 -5.73 -0.93 25.09
N THR A 18 -7.03 -1.18 24.89
CA THR A 18 -7.62 -1.33 23.55
C THR A 18 -8.81 -0.38 23.39
N LEU A 19 -8.83 0.33 22.26
CA LEU A 19 -9.93 1.19 21.81
C LEU A 19 -10.50 0.66 20.49
N LEU A 20 -11.82 0.52 20.42
CA LEU A 20 -12.57 0.19 19.21
C LEU A 20 -13.31 1.45 18.74
N VAL A 21 -12.95 1.95 17.57
CA VAL A 21 -13.61 3.10 16.92
C VAL A 21 -14.51 2.58 15.81
N ALA A 22 -15.78 2.31 16.16
CA ALA A 22 -16.79 1.74 15.26
C ALA A 22 -17.78 2.79 14.75
N MET A 23 -17.53 4.08 15.01
CA MET A 23 -18.41 5.18 14.58
C MET A 23 -17.60 6.28 13.92
N PRO A 24 -18.23 7.06 13.02
CA PRO A 24 -17.58 8.19 12.34
C PRO A 24 -17.29 9.33 13.33
N ILE A 25 -16.17 9.26 14.01
CA ILE A 25 -15.67 10.29 14.93
C ILE A 25 -14.57 11.07 14.19
N SER A 26 -14.60 12.40 14.28
CA SER A 26 -13.47 13.21 13.81
C SER A 26 -12.31 13.15 14.81
N TRP A 27 -11.08 13.39 14.32
CA TRP A 27 -9.90 13.42 15.19
C TRP A 27 -9.96 14.48 16.27
N GLU A 28 -10.53 15.66 15.95
CA GLU A 28 -10.50 16.82 16.82
C GLU A 28 -11.29 16.63 18.13
N GLY A 29 -10.60 16.71 19.23
CA GLY A 29 -11.14 16.73 20.60
C GLY A 29 -11.42 15.35 21.19
N THR A 30 -12.40 14.63 20.70
CA THR A 30 -12.90 13.41 21.35
C THR A 30 -11.95 12.22 21.22
N LEU A 31 -11.46 11.94 20.01
CA LEU A 31 -10.62 10.77 19.77
C LEU A 31 -9.22 10.95 20.35
N ALA A 32 -8.64 12.15 20.26
CA ALA A 32 -7.37 12.48 20.87
C ALA A 32 -7.42 12.31 22.39
N GLN A 33 -8.55 12.66 23.05
CA GLN A 33 -8.76 12.41 24.47
C GLN A 33 -8.83 10.92 24.79
N TYR A 34 -9.49 10.11 23.94
CA TYR A 34 -9.57 8.67 24.14
C TYR A 34 -8.21 8.01 23.97
N ALA A 35 -7.48 8.35 22.93
CA ALA A 35 -6.13 7.87 22.70
C ALA A 35 -5.19 8.28 23.87
N GLY A 36 -5.24 9.52 24.31
CA GLY A 36 -4.45 10.00 25.46
C GLY A 36 -4.75 9.26 26.77
N ARG A 37 -5.98 8.77 26.96
CA ARG A 37 -6.33 7.95 28.13
C ARG A 37 -5.77 6.53 28.04
N LEU A 38 -5.64 5.98 26.84
CA LEU A 38 -5.00 4.69 26.64
C LEU A 38 -3.52 4.70 27.06
N HIS A 39 -2.84 5.82 26.95
CA HIS A 39 -1.42 5.98 27.33
C HIS A 39 -1.18 6.10 28.84
N ARG A 40 -2.21 6.05 29.68
CA ARG A 40 -1.99 6.06 31.13
C ARG A 40 -1.28 4.79 31.56
N ASN A 41 -0.20 4.98 32.29
CA ASN A 41 0.61 3.87 32.79
C ASN A 41 -0.20 3.02 33.77
N TYR A 42 -0.12 1.71 33.58
CA TYR A 42 -0.62 0.70 34.50
C TYR A 42 0.34 -0.49 34.49
N GLU A 43 0.59 -1.03 35.67
CA GLU A 43 1.47 -2.19 35.85
C GLU A 43 0.93 -3.40 35.03
N GLY A 44 1.78 -3.96 34.16
CA GLY A 44 1.40 -5.05 33.24
C GLY A 44 0.94 -4.62 31.83
N LYS A 45 0.83 -3.32 31.53
CA LYS A 45 0.48 -2.82 30.22
C LYS A 45 1.70 -2.78 29.31
N GLN A 46 1.71 -3.61 28.27
CA GLN A 46 2.84 -3.73 27.34
C GLN A 46 2.63 -2.93 26.05
N GLU A 47 1.39 -2.79 25.59
CA GLU A 47 1.04 -2.10 24.34
C GLU A 47 -0.34 -1.44 24.44
N VAL A 48 -0.60 -0.55 23.50
CA VAL A 48 -1.89 0.12 23.32
C VAL A 48 -2.35 -0.11 21.89
N ARG A 49 -3.59 -0.58 21.72
CA ARG A 49 -4.17 -0.88 20.41
C ARG A 49 -5.41 -0.03 20.14
N ILE A 50 -5.49 0.51 18.93
CA ILE A 50 -6.70 1.18 18.43
C ILE A 50 -7.15 0.43 17.18
N TYR A 51 -8.36 -0.13 17.23
CA TYR A 51 -9.02 -0.69 16.05
C TYR A 51 -9.97 0.38 15.51
N ASP A 52 -9.70 0.88 14.33
CA ASP A 52 -10.47 1.92 13.66
C ASP A 52 -11.18 1.33 12.44
N TYR A 53 -12.51 1.24 12.52
CA TYR A 53 -13.35 0.73 11.44
C TYR A 53 -13.84 1.91 10.61
N VAL A 54 -13.60 1.85 9.31
CA VAL A 54 -14.05 2.87 8.36
C VAL A 54 -14.76 2.24 7.19
N ASP A 55 -15.86 2.87 6.77
CA ASP A 55 -16.46 2.57 5.47
C ASP A 55 -15.80 3.48 4.42
N ILE A 56 -14.88 2.91 3.66
CA ILE A 56 -14.12 3.60 2.62
C ILE A 56 -14.99 3.95 1.39
N HIS A 57 -16.17 3.33 1.25
CA HIS A 57 -17.10 3.62 0.16
C HIS A 57 -17.92 4.89 0.41
N VAL A 58 -17.83 5.45 1.61
CA VAL A 58 -18.48 6.73 1.97
C VAL A 58 -17.44 7.84 2.01
N PRO A 59 -17.38 8.75 1.01
CA PRO A 59 -16.30 9.75 0.88
C PRO A 59 -16.10 10.67 2.09
N THR A 60 -17.18 10.89 2.87
CA THR A 60 -17.10 11.69 4.09
C THR A 60 -16.41 10.91 5.21
N LEU A 61 -16.68 9.62 5.35
CA LEU A 61 -16.08 8.76 6.37
C LEU A 61 -14.61 8.51 6.06
N GLU A 62 -14.26 8.32 4.79
CA GLU A 62 -12.90 8.22 4.31
C GLU A 62 -12.08 9.47 4.64
N ARG A 63 -12.59 10.67 4.34
CA ARG A 63 -11.90 11.93 4.71
C ARG A 63 -11.69 12.08 6.22
N MET A 64 -12.65 11.63 7.03
CA MET A 64 -12.52 11.62 8.49
C MET A 64 -11.45 10.63 8.94
N TYR A 65 -11.39 9.46 8.31
CA TYR A 65 -10.37 8.46 8.55
C TYR A 65 -8.95 8.98 8.27
N HIS A 66 -8.73 9.60 7.11
CA HIS A 66 -7.42 10.20 6.79
C HIS A 66 -6.96 11.25 7.82
N LYS A 67 -7.89 12.06 8.37
CA LYS A 67 -7.56 12.96 9.48
C LYS A 67 -7.16 12.20 10.74
N ARG A 68 -7.82 11.08 11.04
CA ARG A 68 -7.48 10.23 12.19
C ARG A 68 -6.12 9.57 12.02
N LEU A 69 -5.79 9.06 10.83
CA LEU A 69 -4.48 8.48 10.54
C LEU A 69 -3.35 9.45 10.84
N LYS A 70 -3.48 10.70 10.40
CA LYS A 70 -2.50 11.75 10.69
C LYS A 70 -2.33 11.96 12.20
N GLY A 71 -3.42 12.03 12.93
CA GLY A 71 -3.38 12.18 14.37
C GLY A 71 -2.81 10.97 15.10
N TYR A 72 -3.05 9.73 14.63
CA TYR A 72 -2.43 8.55 15.18
C TYR A 72 -0.90 8.57 14.99
N ALA A 73 -0.43 8.97 13.80
CA ALA A 73 0.98 9.13 13.53
C ALA A 73 1.64 10.18 14.43
N GLU A 74 0.98 11.31 14.68
CA GLU A 74 1.44 12.37 15.60
C GLU A 74 1.57 11.87 17.05
N LEU A 75 0.75 10.89 17.45
CA LEU A 75 0.83 10.23 18.77
C LEU A 75 1.83 9.06 18.82
N GLY A 76 2.51 8.76 17.70
CA GLY A 76 3.51 7.68 17.62
C GLY A 76 2.93 6.28 17.41
N TYR A 77 1.66 6.16 17.01
CA TYR A 77 1.10 4.87 16.64
C TYR A 77 1.64 4.39 15.30
N GLN A 78 1.98 3.11 15.24
CA GLN A 78 2.20 2.42 13.97
C GLN A 78 0.85 1.96 13.42
N VAL A 79 0.47 2.47 12.26
CA VAL A 79 -0.75 2.03 11.59
C VAL A 79 -0.47 0.69 10.91
N LYS A 80 -1.18 -0.35 11.38
CA LYS A 80 -1.23 -1.64 10.70
C LYS A 80 -2.65 -1.77 10.17
N PHE A 81 -2.79 -1.93 8.87
CA PHE A 81 -4.07 -2.34 8.31
C PHE A 81 -4.33 -3.74 8.83
N GLY A 82 -5.46 -3.91 9.51
CA GLY A 82 -5.77 -5.14 10.21
C GLY A 82 -5.53 -6.32 9.29
N ALA A 83 -4.96 -7.38 9.83
CA ALA A 83 -4.91 -8.67 9.18
C ALA A 83 -6.37 -9.16 8.97
N ALA A 84 -7.05 -8.56 8.00
CA ALA A 84 -8.01 -9.30 7.23
C ALA A 84 -7.21 -10.51 6.76
N ASP A 85 -7.64 -11.67 7.16
CA ASP A 85 -7.08 -12.97 6.81
C ASP A 85 -6.37 -12.84 5.45
N GLN A 86 -5.06 -13.12 5.40
CA GLN A 86 -4.22 -12.83 4.21
C GLN A 86 -4.72 -13.54 2.94
N SER A 87 -5.77 -14.33 3.05
CA SER A 87 -6.50 -15.00 1.98
C SER A 87 -7.64 -14.19 1.37
N ILE A 88 -8.02 -13.03 1.93
CA ILE A 88 -9.17 -12.27 1.45
C ILE A 88 -8.76 -11.40 0.26
N SER A 89 -9.45 -11.60 -0.85
CA SER A 89 -9.40 -10.70 -2.00
C SER A 89 -10.15 -9.41 -1.65
N VAL A 90 -9.51 -8.27 -1.83
CA VAL A 90 -10.10 -6.95 -1.58
C VAL A 90 -10.06 -6.12 -2.85
N ILE A 91 -11.17 -5.49 -3.18
CA ILE A 91 -11.26 -4.54 -4.29
C ILE A 91 -11.11 -3.13 -3.69
N TYR A 92 -10.19 -2.37 -4.25
CA TYR A 92 -9.97 -0.96 -3.93
C TYR A 92 -10.24 -0.11 -5.17
N ASP A 93 -10.67 1.11 -4.97
CA ASP A 93 -10.63 2.14 -6.01
C ASP A 93 -9.22 2.77 -6.12
N GLY A 94 -9.00 3.57 -7.17
CA GLY A 94 -7.71 4.20 -7.43
C GLY A 94 -7.23 5.15 -6.33
N HIS A 95 -8.10 5.53 -5.39
CA HIS A 95 -7.76 6.42 -4.29
C HIS A 95 -7.46 5.65 -3.00
N SER A 96 -8.31 4.68 -2.66
CA SER A 96 -8.19 3.87 -1.44
C SER A 96 -7.09 2.81 -1.51
N SER A 97 -6.61 2.46 -2.72
CA SER A 97 -5.59 1.45 -2.94
C SER A 97 -4.20 1.82 -2.42
N MET A 98 -3.90 3.11 -2.27
CA MET A 98 -2.52 3.55 -2.09
C MET A 98 -1.91 3.24 -0.75
N LEU A 99 -2.64 3.48 0.33
CA LEU A 99 -2.12 3.19 1.67
C LEU A 99 -1.90 1.68 1.89
N PRO A 100 -2.85 0.79 1.51
CA PRO A 100 -2.60 -0.65 1.56
C PRO A 100 -1.46 -1.11 0.65
N PHE A 101 -1.28 -0.46 -0.51
CA PHE A 101 -0.16 -0.78 -1.41
C PHE A 101 1.19 -0.34 -0.80
N GLU A 102 1.28 0.86 -0.24
CA GLU A 102 2.46 1.33 0.48
C GLU A 102 2.80 0.41 1.67
N GLN A 103 1.78 -0.11 2.38
CA GLN A 103 1.98 -1.07 3.46
C GLN A 103 2.56 -2.39 2.95
N ASP A 104 2.03 -2.95 1.86
CA ASP A 104 2.60 -4.17 1.27
C ASP A 104 4.05 -3.98 0.81
N LEU A 105 4.41 -2.77 0.33
CA LEU A 105 5.80 -2.43 -0.01
C LEU A 105 6.69 -2.31 1.24
N ASP A 106 6.18 -1.74 2.33
CA ASP A 106 6.90 -1.64 3.61
C ASP A 106 7.12 -3.00 4.27
N ASP A 107 6.17 -3.92 4.10
CA ASP A 107 6.21 -5.28 4.65
C ASP A 107 6.94 -6.28 3.74
N ALA A 108 7.34 -5.86 2.53
CA ALA A 108 8.04 -6.71 1.57
C ALA A 108 9.38 -7.20 2.15
N ALA A 109 9.63 -8.51 2.00
CA ALA A 109 10.81 -9.17 2.55
C ALA A 109 11.81 -9.66 1.47
N CYS A 110 11.33 -9.97 0.26
CA CYS A 110 12.15 -10.62 -0.77
C CYS A 110 12.17 -9.84 -2.08
N SER A 111 11.00 -9.60 -2.68
CA SER A 111 10.92 -9.03 -4.01
C SER A 111 9.64 -8.24 -4.26
N VAL A 112 9.75 -7.23 -5.14
CA VAL A 112 8.62 -6.46 -5.63
C VAL A 112 8.76 -6.26 -7.13
N VAL A 113 7.73 -6.60 -7.90
CA VAL A 113 7.64 -6.30 -9.32
C VAL A 113 6.43 -5.39 -9.54
N ILE A 114 6.65 -4.24 -10.15
CA ILE A 114 5.61 -3.26 -10.48
C ILE A 114 5.54 -3.10 -11.99
N VAL A 115 4.39 -3.38 -12.57
CA VAL A 115 4.10 -3.17 -13.98
C VAL A 115 3.12 -2.00 -14.08
N SER A 116 3.62 -0.85 -14.51
CA SER A 116 2.88 0.42 -14.59
C SER A 116 3.24 1.13 -15.90
N PRO A 117 2.34 1.11 -16.91
CA PRO A 117 2.60 1.73 -18.21
C PRO A 117 2.97 3.21 -18.12
N TYR A 118 2.41 3.90 -17.15
CA TYR A 118 2.65 5.33 -16.97
C TYR A 118 3.46 5.58 -15.70
N LEU A 119 4.42 6.49 -15.83
CA LEU A 119 5.29 6.94 -14.76
C LEU A 119 5.18 8.47 -14.65
N GLN A 120 4.70 8.98 -13.53
CA GLN A 120 4.58 10.40 -13.26
C GLN A 120 5.41 10.80 -12.03
N LYS A 121 6.31 11.76 -12.22
CA LYS A 121 7.25 12.22 -11.19
C LYS A 121 6.56 12.54 -9.86
N GLY A 122 5.44 13.26 -9.88
CA GLY A 122 4.73 13.65 -8.65
C GLY A 122 4.13 12.48 -7.88
N ARG A 123 3.76 11.38 -8.55
CA ARG A 123 3.26 10.15 -7.91
C ARG A 123 4.40 9.31 -7.40
N PHE A 124 5.37 9.05 -8.25
CA PHE A 124 6.55 8.29 -7.93
C PHE A 124 7.30 8.86 -6.72
N LEU A 125 7.49 10.19 -6.63
CA LEU A 125 8.16 10.83 -5.49
C LEU A 125 7.49 10.57 -4.13
N LYS A 126 6.20 10.27 -4.11
CA LYS A 126 5.51 9.89 -2.86
C LYS A 126 5.87 8.48 -2.41
N LEU A 127 6.05 7.55 -3.35
CA LEU A 127 6.43 6.17 -3.08
C LEU A 127 7.94 5.98 -2.88
N LEU A 128 8.75 6.93 -3.36
CA LEU A 128 10.20 6.81 -3.35
C LEU A 128 10.80 6.50 -1.97
N PRO A 129 10.38 7.13 -0.86
CA PRO A 129 10.91 6.79 0.46
C PRO A 129 10.67 5.33 0.85
N THR A 130 9.47 4.81 0.59
CA THR A 130 9.11 3.42 0.85
C THR A 130 9.93 2.46 0.00
N LEU A 131 10.08 2.74 -1.30
CA LEU A 131 10.90 1.95 -2.20
C LEU A 131 12.38 1.96 -1.80
N GLN A 132 12.93 3.11 -1.41
CA GLN A 132 14.31 3.24 -0.93
C GLN A 132 14.54 2.43 0.34
N LYS A 133 13.62 2.47 1.29
CA LYS A 133 13.67 1.68 2.51
C LYS A 133 13.66 0.17 2.20
N ALA A 134 12.79 -0.28 1.32
CA ALA A 134 12.71 -1.68 0.90
C ALA A 134 14.02 -2.15 0.25
N VAL A 135 14.59 -1.37 -0.70
CA VAL A 135 15.89 -1.66 -1.32
C VAL A 135 17.00 -1.71 -0.26
N ALA A 136 17.04 -0.75 0.67
CA ALA A 136 18.03 -0.73 1.75
C ALA A 136 17.92 -1.94 2.69
N SER A 137 16.73 -2.53 2.81
CA SER A 137 16.48 -3.78 3.55
C SER A 137 16.81 -5.04 2.73
N GLY A 138 17.28 -4.91 1.49
CA GLY A 138 17.66 -6.03 0.63
C GLY A 138 16.55 -6.57 -0.28
N VAL A 139 15.39 -5.92 -0.33
CA VAL A 139 14.30 -6.29 -1.23
C VAL A 139 14.69 -5.98 -2.68
N LYS A 140 14.54 -6.95 -3.57
CA LYS A 140 14.80 -6.78 -5.00
C LYS A 140 13.57 -6.15 -5.66
N ILE A 141 13.74 -4.96 -6.25
CA ILE A 141 12.63 -4.25 -6.88
C ILE A 141 12.88 -4.13 -8.38
N ALA A 142 11.89 -4.53 -9.17
CA ALA A 142 11.86 -4.31 -10.61
C ALA A 142 10.60 -3.51 -11.01
N VAL A 143 10.78 -2.60 -11.95
CA VAL A 143 9.71 -1.77 -12.51
C VAL A 143 9.66 -1.96 -14.01
N HIS A 144 8.49 -2.29 -14.54
CA HIS A 144 8.21 -2.31 -15.97
C HIS A 144 7.34 -1.10 -16.33
N THR A 145 7.80 -0.30 -17.28
CA THR A 145 7.10 0.90 -17.74
C THR A 145 7.25 1.09 -19.25
N ARG A 146 6.53 2.02 -19.83
CA ARG A 146 6.70 2.36 -21.25
C ARG A 146 7.98 3.15 -21.48
N THR A 147 8.55 3.02 -22.69
CA THR A 147 9.65 3.86 -23.13
C THR A 147 9.21 5.32 -23.19
N ALA A 148 10.14 6.23 -22.88
CA ALA A 148 9.86 7.68 -22.86
C ALA A 148 9.47 8.25 -24.23
N ASP A 149 9.85 7.59 -25.33
CA ASP A 149 9.52 7.95 -26.72
C ASP A 149 8.15 7.44 -27.18
N SER A 150 7.40 6.78 -26.30
CA SER A 150 6.03 6.33 -26.59
C SER A 150 5.14 7.52 -26.95
N ARG A 151 4.42 7.44 -28.10
CA ARG A 151 3.54 8.50 -28.60
C ARG A 151 2.42 8.92 -27.63
N GLU A 152 2.13 8.08 -26.65
CA GLU A 152 1.10 8.33 -25.65
C GLU A 152 1.62 9.10 -24.42
N LEU A 153 2.92 9.39 -24.33
CA LEU A 153 3.51 10.13 -23.22
C LEU A 153 3.66 11.61 -23.55
N SER A 154 2.92 12.44 -22.85
CA SER A 154 2.91 13.90 -23.08
C SER A 154 4.14 14.62 -22.53
N ASN A 155 4.96 13.98 -21.69
CA ASN A 155 6.12 14.59 -21.02
C ASN A 155 7.29 13.63 -20.92
N GLN A 156 7.99 13.42 -22.05
CA GLN A 156 9.10 12.49 -22.19
C GLN A 156 10.28 12.79 -21.24
N GLU A 157 10.62 14.05 -21.06
CA GLU A 157 11.74 14.47 -20.20
C GLU A 157 11.49 14.08 -18.73
N SER A 158 10.30 14.33 -18.22
CA SER A 158 9.90 13.96 -16.86
C SER A 158 9.91 12.44 -16.64
N VAL A 159 9.55 11.65 -17.66
CA VAL A 159 9.59 10.19 -17.60
C VAL A 159 11.04 9.69 -17.56
N CYS A 160 11.92 10.25 -18.42
CA CYS A 160 13.36 9.95 -18.39
C CYS A 160 14.00 10.26 -17.04
N GLU A 161 13.68 11.41 -16.45
CA GLU A 161 14.17 11.76 -15.12
C GLU A 161 13.68 10.77 -14.04
N ALA A 162 12.41 10.39 -14.08
CA ALA A 162 11.84 9.45 -13.10
C ALA A 162 12.48 8.06 -13.24
N ILE A 163 12.74 7.57 -14.45
CA ILE A 163 13.48 6.32 -14.70
C ILE A 163 14.88 6.40 -14.08
N LYS A 164 15.63 7.46 -14.37
CA LYS A 164 16.97 7.64 -13.80
C LYS A 164 16.96 7.67 -12.27
N MET A 165 15.98 8.30 -11.68
CA MET A 165 15.83 8.33 -10.21
C MET A 165 15.56 6.94 -9.64
N LEU A 166 14.73 6.12 -10.29
CA LEU A 166 14.51 4.73 -9.90
C LEU A 166 15.80 3.92 -9.95
N GLU A 167 16.53 4.00 -11.07
CA GLU A 167 17.80 3.29 -11.25
C GLU A 167 18.87 3.72 -10.23
N GLN A 168 18.94 5.01 -9.89
CA GLN A 168 19.84 5.53 -8.87
C GLN A 168 19.55 5.00 -7.46
N THR A 169 18.32 4.53 -7.19
CA THR A 169 17.96 3.88 -5.93
C THR A 169 18.24 2.38 -5.90
N GLY A 170 18.79 1.81 -6.98
CA GLY A 170 19.05 0.38 -7.09
C GLY A 170 17.87 -0.44 -7.60
N ILE A 171 16.84 0.23 -8.11
CA ILE A 171 15.67 -0.43 -8.73
C ILE A 171 16.00 -0.77 -10.18
N VAL A 172 15.71 -1.99 -10.60
CA VAL A 172 15.87 -2.41 -11.99
C VAL A 172 14.68 -1.91 -12.80
N VAL A 173 14.93 -1.13 -13.86
CA VAL A 173 13.86 -0.60 -14.72
C VAL A 173 13.90 -1.25 -16.09
N HIS A 174 12.80 -1.86 -16.49
CA HIS A 174 12.58 -2.43 -17.82
C HIS A 174 11.61 -1.55 -18.59
N THR A 175 12.05 -1.07 -19.76
CA THR A 175 11.22 -0.23 -20.62
C THR A 175 10.68 -1.02 -21.81
N HIS A 176 9.39 -0.83 -22.13
CA HIS A 176 8.68 -1.51 -23.20
C HIS A 176 8.05 -0.50 -24.16
N LYS A 177 8.06 -0.77 -25.47
CA LYS A 177 7.36 0.08 -26.44
C LYS A 177 5.86 0.01 -26.28
N GLU A 178 5.36 -1.20 -26.01
CA GLU A 178 3.94 -1.47 -25.79
C GLU A 178 3.79 -2.18 -24.45
N LEU A 179 3.10 -1.55 -23.52
CA LEU A 179 2.79 -2.09 -22.21
C LEU A 179 1.41 -1.56 -21.81
N ASN A 180 0.46 -2.47 -21.59
CA ASN A 180 -0.91 -2.10 -21.22
C ASN A 180 -1.34 -2.67 -19.88
N GLN A 181 -0.65 -3.70 -19.42
CA GLN A 181 -0.94 -4.37 -18.16
C GLN A 181 -0.58 -3.48 -16.96
N ARG A 182 -1.38 -3.58 -15.92
CA ARG A 182 -1.19 -2.88 -14.65
C ARG A 182 -1.34 -3.88 -13.53
N TYR A 183 -0.23 -4.19 -12.88
CA TYR A 183 -0.21 -5.05 -11.70
C TYR A 183 1.05 -4.82 -10.88
N ALA A 184 1.01 -5.30 -9.66
CA ALA A 184 2.22 -5.48 -8.87
C ALA A 184 2.18 -6.84 -8.18
N VAL A 185 3.35 -7.41 -7.97
CA VAL A 185 3.55 -8.65 -7.22
C VAL A 185 4.55 -8.38 -6.11
N VAL A 186 4.16 -8.71 -4.87
CA VAL A 186 5.03 -8.59 -3.68
C VAL A 186 5.28 -9.97 -3.12
N ASP A 187 6.57 -10.28 -2.89
CA ASP A 187 7.06 -11.53 -2.31
C ASP A 187 6.46 -12.77 -2.98
N GLU A 188 6.35 -12.75 -4.32
CA GLU A 188 5.87 -13.85 -5.16
C GLU A 188 4.51 -14.42 -4.71
N SER A 189 3.75 -13.68 -3.94
CA SER A 189 2.50 -14.17 -3.35
C SER A 189 1.36 -13.16 -3.33
N VAL A 190 1.62 -11.89 -3.01
CA VAL A 190 0.61 -10.84 -2.98
C VAL A 190 0.51 -10.19 -4.34
N VAL A 191 -0.67 -10.21 -4.91
CA VAL A 191 -0.98 -9.69 -6.25
C VAL A 191 -1.90 -8.48 -6.14
N TRP A 192 -1.52 -7.43 -6.82
CA TRP A 192 -2.33 -6.25 -7.12
C TRP A 192 -2.59 -6.21 -8.61
N TYR A 193 -3.83 -6.33 -9.05
CA TYR A 193 -4.19 -6.42 -10.46
C TYR A 193 -5.40 -5.56 -10.78
N GLY A 194 -5.33 -4.67 -11.79
CA GLY A 194 -6.47 -3.87 -12.17
C GLY A 194 -6.16 -2.68 -13.07
N GLY A 195 -7.01 -1.65 -13.00
CA GLY A 195 -6.92 -0.45 -13.83
C GLY A 195 -6.02 0.66 -13.29
N VAL A 196 -5.44 0.50 -12.09
CA VAL A 196 -4.66 1.53 -11.41
C VAL A 196 -3.21 1.52 -11.87
N ASP A 197 -2.68 2.68 -12.24
CA ASP A 197 -1.24 2.89 -12.40
C ASP A 197 -0.60 3.20 -11.04
N PHE A 198 0.28 2.32 -10.56
CA PHE A 198 0.89 2.48 -9.23
C PHE A 198 1.90 3.64 -9.19
N LEU A 199 2.53 3.93 -10.32
CA LEU A 199 3.57 4.96 -10.45
C LEU A 199 3.08 6.24 -11.15
N ALA A 200 1.78 6.33 -11.48
CA ALA A 200 1.14 7.52 -12.02
C ALA A 200 -0.16 7.82 -11.30
N PHE A 201 -0.65 9.06 -11.40
CA PHE A 201 -1.98 9.38 -10.91
C PHE A 201 -3.01 8.73 -11.84
N GLY A 202 -3.62 7.67 -11.34
CA GLY A 202 -4.61 6.90 -12.07
C GLY A 202 -5.96 7.62 -12.19
N ARG A 203 -6.85 7.05 -12.99
CA ARG A 203 -8.24 7.46 -13.07
C ARG A 203 -8.91 7.15 -11.73
N LYS A 204 -9.72 8.08 -11.22
CA LYS A 204 -10.44 7.91 -9.94
C LYS A 204 -11.45 6.78 -9.95
N ASP A 205 -11.88 6.39 -11.15
CA ASP A 205 -12.85 5.34 -11.45
C ASP A 205 -12.19 3.99 -11.79
N ALA A 206 -10.89 3.85 -11.57
CA ALA A 206 -10.18 2.60 -11.80
C ALA A 206 -10.17 1.75 -10.53
N ASP A 207 -10.54 0.49 -10.68
CA ASP A 207 -10.51 -0.49 -9.61
C ASP A 207 -9.23 -1.33 -9.68
N VAL A 208 -8.78 -1.77 -8.51
CA VAL A 208 -7.67 -2.71 -8.35
C VAL A 208 -8.03 -3.77 -7.32
N LEU A 209 -7.76 -5.01 -7.67
CA LEU A 209 -7.94 -6.18 -6.83
C LEU A 209 -6.61 -6.52 -6.14
N ARG A 210 -6.63 -6.64 -4.81
CA ARG A 210 -5.53 -7.19 -4.01
C ARG A 210 -5.91 -8.58 -3.50
N PHE A 211 -5.06 -9.56 -3.72
CA PHE A 211 -5.26 -10.91 -3.22
C PHE A 211 -3.92 -11.62 -3.03
N LYS A 212 -3.93 -12.71 -2.27
CA LYS A 212 -2.75 -13.56 -2.08
C LYS A 212 -2.95 -14.88 -2.82
N ASN A 213 -2.14 -15.09 -3.85
CA ASN A 213 -2.14 -16.32 -4.63
C ASN A 213 -0.76 -16.50 -5.28
N PRO A 214 0.08 -17.43 -4.79
CA PRO A 214 1.42 -17.68 -5.34
C PRO A 214 1.41 -18.16 -6.79
N ASP A 215 0.40 -18.94 -7.19
CA ASP A 215 0.34 -19.50 -8.55
C ASP A 215 0.10 -18.37 -9.57
N ILE A 216 -0.89 -17.51 -9.31
CA ILE A 216 -1.15 -16.34 -10.16
C ILE A 216 0.03 -15.35 -10.12
N ALA A 217 0.65 -15.17 -8.96
CA ALA A 217 1.86 -14.36 -8.85
C ALA A 217 2.96 -14.89 -9.75
N GLY A 218 3.21 -16.21 -9.75
CA GLY A 218 4.18 -16.87 -10.62
C GLY A 218 3.87 -16.70 -12.11
N GLU A 219 2.60 -16.82 -12.51
CA GLU A 219 2.19 -16.57 -13.90
C GLU A 219 2.46 -15.12 -14.32
N LEU A 220 2.11 -14.14 -13.49
CA LEU A 220 2.35 -12.71 -13.78
C LEU A 220 3.83 -12.38 -13.85
N LEU A 221 4.65 -12.97 -12.98
CA LEU A 221 6.12 -12.82 -13.01
C LEU A 221 6.70 -13.43 -14.28
N SER A 222 6.19 -14.57 -14.73
CA SER A 222 6.59 -15.18 -16.01
C SER A 222 6.29 -14.26 -17.20
N LEU A 223 5.12 -13.62 -17.21
CA LEU A 223 4.74 -12.68 -18.27
C LEU A 223 5.65 -11.44 -18.31
N SER A 224 6.17 -11.01 -17.18
CA SER A 224 7.12 -9.90 -17.10
C SER A 224 8.58 -10.29 -17.34
N GLY A 225 8.88 -11.58 -17.54
CA GLY A 225 10.24 -12.09 -17.67
C GLY A 225 11.01 -12.19 -16.35
N HIS A 226 10.30 -12.18 -15.24
CA HIS A 226 10.85 -12.28 -13.87
C HIS A 226 10.58 -13.64 -13.21
N ALA A 227 10.13 -14.65 -13.97
CA ALA A 227 10.07 -16.01 -13.45
C ALA A 227 11.46 -16.45 -13.02
N GLY A 228 11.57 -16.96 -11.80
CA GLY A 228 12.81 -17.56 -11.32
C GLY A 228 13.35 -18.51 -12.36
N SER A 229 14.66 -18.54 -12.53
CA SER A 229 15.42 -19.18 -13.61
C SER A 229 15.27 -20.71 -13.62
N GLU A 230 14.08 -21.22 -13.83
CA GLU A 230 13.84 -22.54 -14.35
C GLU A 230 13.43 -22.41 -15.82
N GLN A 231 14.42 -22.60 -16.69
CA GLN A 231 14.21 -22.78 -18.13
C GLN A 231 13.27 -23.98 -18.32
N PHE A 232 12.01 -23.71 -18.66
CA PHE A 232 11.19 -24.71 -19.33
C PHE A 232 11.77 -24.90 -20.72
N VAL A 233 12.58 -25.94 -20.87
CA VAL A 233 12.91 -26.50 -22.17
C VAL A 233 11.64 -27.21 -22.63
N MET A 234 10.93 -26.63 -23.59
CA MET A 234 9.92 -27.36 -24.35
C MET A 234 10.69 -28.38 -25.21
N GLU A 235 10.67 -29.64 -24.81
CA GLU A 235 11.02 -30.72 -25.72
C GLU A 235 9.89 -30.84 -26.74
N ASP A 236 10.25 -30.63 -28.01
CA ASP A 236 9.39 -30.92 -29.15
C ASP A 236 9.07 -32.41 -29.13
N VAL A 237 7.81 -32.75 -28.85
CA VAL A 237 7.31 -34.12 -29.06
C VAL A 237 6.84 -34.19 -30.51
N TYR A 238 7.63 -34.90 -31.32
CA TYR A 238 7.26 -35.36 -32.64
C TYR A 238 6.18 -36.46 -32.58
#